data_9ec629057ea2f363dfa60f1dd84cd8a2
#
_entry.id   9ec629057ea2f363dfa60f1dd84cd8a2
#
_cell.length_a   1.000
_cell.length_b   1.000
_cell.length_c   1.000
_cell.angle_alpha   90.00
_cell.angle_beta   90.00
_cell.angle_gamma   90.00
#
_symmetry.space_group_name_H-M   'P 1'
#
loop_
_entity.id
_entity.type
_entity.pdbx_description
1 polymer ?
#
loop_
_entity_poly.entity_id
_entity_poly.type
_entity_poly.pdbx_seq_one_letter_code
_entity_poly.pdbx_strand_id
1 'polypeptide(L)'
;MQLFRTQALEHQNRLHGEVFLVPPLRWQAIGWLLFIAVAAGIFILAVGTYSRTVEAPGVLVPPPPSPASKDLWTAVLAVPASQIASIKAGQSVSLSLDGYPPRDFGALEGRVVAIAPEATAELQFPVTVTLLPPSPQQRQSGLMLSRNWPVDGRIVIAKQSILSWLAAPKPAGSAR
;
A
#
# COMPACT_ATOMS: atom_id res chain seq x y z
N MET A 1 -84.29 25.44 6.75
CA MET A 1 -83.71 24.12 6.65
C MET A 1 -82.37 24.17 5.87
N GLN A 2 -81.29 24.61 6.52
CA GLN A 2 -79.94 24.64 5.93
C GLN A 2 -78.86 24.40 6.99
N LEU A 3 -79.08 23.47 7.92
CA LEU A 3 -78.15 23.25 9.04
C LEU A 3 -77.16 22.08 8.85
N PHE A 4 -77.21 21.38 7.72
CA PHE A 4 -76.40 20.18 7.55
C PHE A 4 -75.32 20.23 6.44
N ARG A 5 -75.20 21.35 5.72
CA ARG A 5 -74.26 21.43 4.57
C ARG A 5 -72.87 21.97 4.93
N THR A 6 -72.74 22.75 5.93
CA THR A 6 -71.45 23.37 6.29
C THR A 6 -70.51 22.44 7.05
N GLN A 7 -71.03 21.57 7.92
CA GLN A 7 -70.19 20.61 8.65
C GLN A 7 -69.65 19.46 7.78
N ALA A 8 -70.38 19.09 6.71
CA ALA A 8 -69.88 18.06 5.80
C ALA A 8 -68.73 18.54 4.91
N LEU A 9 -68.70 19.81 4.56
CA LEU A 9 -67.61 20.41 3.78
C LEU A 9 -66.34 20.64 4.58
N GLU A 10 -66.48 20.95 5.87
CA GLU A 10 -65.30 21.10 6.76
C GLU A 10 -64.61 19.76 7.05
N HIS A 11 -65.35 18.66 7.09
CA HIS A 11 -64.78 17.34 7.27
C HIS A 11 -64.04 16.82 6.02
N GLN A 12 -64.48 17.22 4.83
CA GLN A 12 -63.84 16.80 3.57
C GLN A 12 -62.51 17.53 3.32
N ASN A 13 -62.38 18.78 3.79
CA ASN A 13 -61.09 19.51 3.70
C ASN A 13 -60.04 19.07 4.69
N ARG A 14 -60.40 18.32 5.74
CA ARG A 14 -59.41 17.77 6.71
C ARG A 14 -58.78 16.44 6.24
N LEU A 15 -59.31 15.80 5.24
CA LEU A 15 -58.83 14.51 4.75
C LEU A 15 -57.72 14.59 3.68
N HIS A 16 -57.40 15.80 3.21
CA HIS A 16 -56.35 15.99 2.17
C HIS A 16 -55.15 16.83 2.67
N GLY A 17 -55.01 16.99 3.98
CA GLY A 17 -53.81 17.53 4.53
C GLY A 17 -52.77 16.44 4.66
N GLU A 18 -51.97 16.22 3.63
CA GLU A 18 -50.67 15.58 3.80
C GLU A 18 -49.92 16.48 4.79
N VAL A 19 -49.88 16.03 6.04
CA VAL A 19 -49.01 16.63 7.04
C VAL A 19 -47.60 16.26 6.61
N PHE A 20 -46.95 17.13 5.83
CA PHE A 20 -45.52 17.10 5.65
C PHE A 20 -44.91 17.36 7.03
N LEU A 21 -44.67 16.29 7.77
CA LEU A 21 -43.86 16.32 8.97
C LEU A 21 -42.44 16.63 8.51
N VAL A 22 -42.13 17.94 8.45
CA VAL A 22 -40.73 18.37 8.28
C VAL A 22 -39.97 17.79 9.46
N PRO A 23 -39.03 16.86 9.21
CA PRO A 23 -38.31 16.24 10.31
C PRO A 23 -37.60 17.35 11.11
N PRO A 24 -37.65 17.30 12.46
CA PRO A 24 -37.05 18.35 13.29
C PRO A 24 -35.56 18.47 12.96
N LEU A 25 -35.02 19.69 13.04
CA LEU A 25 -33.62 20.02 12.69
C LEU A 25 -32.59 18.98 13.19
N ARG A 26 -32.89 18.32 14.30
CA ARG A 26 -32.04 17.25 14.87
C ARG A 26 -31.85 16.05 13.91
N TRP A 27 -32.88 15.68 13.19
CA TRP A 27 -32.80 14.57 12.21
C TRP A 27 -32.02 14.96 10.97
N GLN A 28 -32.11 16.22 10.56
CA GLN A 28 -31.29 16.75 9.46
C GLN A 28 -29.82 16.76 9.84
N ALA A 29 -29.48 17.18 11.08
CA ALA A 29 -28.10 17.14 11.57
C ALA A 29 -27.51 15.74 11.60
N ILE A 30 -28.29 14.74 12.03
CA ILE A 30 -27.88 13.33 12.02
C ILE A 30 -27.66 12.85 10.58
N GLY A 31 -28.54 13.20 9.64
CA GLY A 31 -28.41 12.88 8.23
C GLY A 31 -27.13 13.46 7.61
N TRP A 32 -26.82 14.72 7.88
CA TRP A 32 -25.58 15.35 7.42
C TRP A 32 -24.34 14.71 8.04
N LEU A 33 -24.38 14.38 9.33
CA LEU A 33 -23.27 13.72 10.01
C LEU A 33 -23.00 12.34 9.40
N LEU A 34 -24.06 11.57 9.15
CA LEU A 34 -23.95 10.27 8.49
C LEU A 34 -23.37 10.40 7.07
N PHE A 35 -23.85 11.38 6.30
CA PHE A 35 -23.36 11.65 4.96
C PHE A 35 -21.88 12.00 4.96
N ILE A 36 -21.45 12.88 5.86
CA ILE A 36 -20.04 13.27 6.00
C ILE A 36 -19.19 12.04 6.40
N ALA A 37 -19.67 11.21 7.33
CA ALA A 37 -18.95 10.01 7.74
C ALA A 37 -18.76 9.02 6.58
N VAL A 38 -19.80 8.78 5.78
CA VAL A 38 -19.74 7.92 4.60
C VAL A 38 -18.82 8.52 3.53
N ALA A 39 -18.93 9.82 3.27
CA ALA A 39 -18.07 10.52 2.31
C ALA A 39 -16.60 10.47 2.73
N ALA A 40 -16.31 10.68 4.02
CA ALA A 40 -14.96 10.54 4.59
C ALA A 40 -14.43 9.11 4.45
N GLY A 41 -15.26 8.10 4.71
CA GLY A 41 -14.91 6.70 4.52
C GLY A 41 -14.52 6.38 3.07
N ILE A 42 -15.33 6.81 2.11
CA ILE A 42 -15.05 6.66 0.68
C ILE A 42 -13.76 7.39 0.30
N PHE A 43 -13.56 8.60 0.82
CA PHE A 43 -12.36 9.38 0.57
C PHE A 43 -11.09 8.68 1.08
N ILE A 44 -11.13 8.13 2.30
CA ILE A 44 -10.01 7.35 2.87
C ILE A 44 -9.72 6.11 2.02
N LEU A 45 -10.75 5.40 1.55
CA LEU A 45 -10.59 4.25 0.66
C LEU A 45 -10.00 4.64 -0.71
N ALA A 46 -10.34 5.82 -1.23
CA ALA A 46 -9.84 6.30 -2.51
C ALA A 46 -8.39 6.77 -2.46
N VAL A 47 -8.02 7.46 -1.36
CA VAL A 47 -6.66 7.99 -1.16
C VAL A 47 -5.73 6.96 -0.53
N GLY A 48 -6.28 6.01 0.23
CA GLY A 48 -5.52 4.94 0.86
C GLY A 48 -4.79 4.09 -0.17
N THR A 49 -3.46 4.01 -0.04
CA THR A 49 -2.62 3.16 -0.87
C THR A 49 -2.11 1.99 -0.07
N TYR A 50 -2.29 0.80 -0.61
CA TYR A 50 -1.71 -0.42 -0.07
C TYR A 50 -0.47 -0.79 -0.88
N SER A 51 0.69 -0.89 -0.21
CA SER A 51 1.92 -1.34 -0.84
C SER A 51 2.14 -2.82 -0.54
N ARG A 52 2.20 -3.63 -1.60
CA ARG A 52 2.58 -5.02 -1.49
C ARG A 52 4.10 -5.12 -1.53
N THR A 53 4.71 -5.75 -0.53
CA THR A 53 6.14 -5.96 -0.44
C THR A 53 6.45 -7.44 -0.50
N VAL A 54 7.58 -7.77 -1.11
CA VAL A 54 8.19 -9.10 -1.07
C VAL A 54 9.44 -9.03 -0.23
N GLU A 55 9.54 -9.93 0.73
CA GLU A 55 10.75 -10.13 1.51
C GLU A 55 11.62 -11.19 0.83
N ALA A 56 12.89 -10.90 0.65
CA ALA A 56 13.84 -11.78 0.04
C ALA A 56 15.18 -11.69 0.80
N PRO A 57 15.70 -12.81 1.31
CA PRO A 57 17.01 -12.84 1.92
C PRO A 57 18.08 -12.66 0.85
N GLY A 58 19.22 -12.14 1.25
CA GLY A 58 20.33 -11.93 0.34
C GLY A 58 21.65 -11.68 1.03
N VAL A 59 22.63 -11.34 0.22
CA VAL A 59 23.98 -11.03 0.69
C VAL A 59 24.51 -9.77 0.05
N LEU A 60 25.34 -9.05 0.81
CA LEU A 60 25.98 -7.84 0.35
C LEU A 60 27.23 -8.19 -0.45
N VAL A 61 27.36 -7.62 -1.64
CA VAL A 61 28.52 -7.80 -2.53
C VAL A 61 29.25 -6.45 -2.64
N PRO A 62 30.58 -6.44 -2.47
CA PRO A 62 31.35 -5.21 -2.62
C PRO A 62 31.28 -4.71 -4.07
N PRO A 63 31.45 -3.40 -4.27
CA PRO A 63 31.49 -2.84 -5.62
C PRO A 63 32.65 -3.48 -6.44
N PRO A 64 32.44 -3.66 -7.76
CA PRO A 64 33.52 -4.10 -8.63
C PRO A 64 34.67 -3.08 -8.58
N PRO A 65 35.91 -3.51 -8.79
CA PRO A 65 37.10 -2.64 -8.78
C PRO A 65 37.11 -1.71 -10.00
N SER A 66 36.18 -0.77 -10.05
CA SER A 66 36.07 0.23 -11.10
C SER A 66 36.12 1.62 -10.49
N PRO A 67 36.86 2.58 -11.08
CA PRO A 67 36.97 3.93 -10.53
C PRO A 67 35.65 4.69 -10.43
N ALA A 68 34.63 4.30 -11.24
CA ALA A 68 33.32 4.93 -11.25
C ALA A 68 32.34 4.40 -10.17
N SER A 69 32.67 3.28 -9.51
CA SER A 69 31.72 2.59 -8.61
C SER A 69 32.25 2.38 -7.19
N LYS A 70 33.23 3.19 -6.77
CA LYS A 70 33.94 3.02 -5.49
C LYS A 70 33.04 2.96 -4.23
N ASP A 71 31.83 3.51 -4.31
CA ASP A 71 30.92 3.61 -3.14
C ASP A 71 29.57 2.92 -3.35
N LEU A 72 29.36 2.25 -4.50
CA LEU A 72 28.08 1.65 -4.82
C LEU A 72 28.06 0.16 -4.46
N TRP A 73 27.72 -0.12 -3.21
CA TRP A 73 27.49 -1.49 -2.75
C TRP A 73 26.31 -2.11 -3.49
N THR A 74 26.40 -3.41 -3.71
CA THR A 74 25.37 -4.18 -4.39
C THR A 74 24.90 -5.29 -3.48
N ALA A 75 23.61 -5.53 -3.41
CA ALA A 75 23.03 -6.68 -2.73
C ALA A 75 22.49 -7.66 -3.78
N VAL A 76 22.68 -8.93 -3.55
CA VAL A 76 22.06 -10.00 -4.36
C VAL A 76 20.99 -10.65 -3.48
N LEU A 77 19.73 -10.47 -3.88
CA LEU A 77 18.57 -11.01 -3.18
C LEU A 77 18.07 -12.26 -3.86
N ALA A 78 17.74 -13.27 -3.08
CA ALA A 78 17.19 -14.53 -3.57
C ALA A 78 15.65 -14.47 -3.55
N VAL A 79 15.05 -14.30 -4.72
CA VAL A 79 13.59 -14.16 -4.85
C VAL A 79 12.97 -15.45 -5.34
N PRO A 80 11.90 -15.96 -4.67
CA PRO A 80 11.20 -17.17 -5.14
C PRO A 80 10.59 -16.98 -6.53
N ALA A 81 10.59 -18.05 -7.33
CA ALA A 81 10.04 -18.06 -8.69
C ALA A 81 8.57 -17.57 -8.76
N SER A 82 7.78 -17.85 -7.72
CA SER A 82 6.38 -17.42 -7.64
C SER A 82 6.18 -15.91 -7.61
N GLN A 83 7.21 -15.15 -7.26
CA GLN A 83 7.12 -13.69 -7.06
C GLN A 83 7.92 -12.90 -8.09
N ILE A 84 8.79 -13.56 -8.86
CA ILE A 84 9.68 -12.90 -9.81
C ILE A 84 8.94 -12.12 -10.90
N ALA A 85 7.80 -12.63 -11.37
CA ALA A 85 6.98 -11.97 -12.37
C ALA A 85 6.48 -10.56 -11.95
N SER A 86 6.44 -10.29 -10.64
CA SER A 86 6.01 -9.01 -10.06
C SER A 86 7.15 -8.01 -9.92
N ILE A 87 8.39 -8.44 -10.08
CA ILE A 87 9.59 -7.62 -9.87
C ILE A 87 10.03 -7.04 -11.20
N LYS A 88 10.35 -5.75 -11.19
CA LYS A 88 10.83 -5.01 -12.36
C LYS A 88 12.09 -4.23 -12.01
N ALA A 89 12.97 -4.04 -12.98
CA ALA A 89 14.09 -3.12 -12.82
C ALA A 89 13.60 -1.71 -12.49
N GLY A 90 14.33 -1.02 -11.63
CA GLY A 90 13.98 0.32 -11.17
C GLY A 90 13.13 0.38 -9.90
N GLN A 91 12.60 -0.73 -9.41
CA GLN A 91 11.82 -0.75 -8.16
C GLN A 91 12.68 -0.43 -6.94
N SER A 92 12.07 0.28 -5.99
CA SER A 92 12.73 0.62 -4.73
C SER A 92 12.75 -0.61 -3.80
N VAL A 93 13.89 -0.80 -3.17
CA VAL A 93 14.14 -1.87 -2.21
C VAL A 93 14.63 -1.25 -0.90
N SER A 94 14.05 -1.67 0.18
CA SER A 94 14.52 -1.35 1.53
C SER A 94 15.27 -2.56 2.08
N LEU A 95 16.52 -2.37 2.44
CA LEU A 95 17.41 -3.44 2.94
C LEU A 95 17.66 -3.24 4.44
N SER A 96 17.52 -4.32 5.17
CA SER A 96 17.87 -4.41 6.59
C SER A 96 19.08 -5.33 6.72
N LEU A 97 20.12 -4.88 7.41
CA LEU A 97 21.28 -5.71 7.69
C LEU A 97 21.04 -6.51 8.97
N ASP A 98 21.42 -7.78 8.93
CA ASP A 98 21.36 -8.61 10.13
C ASP A 98 22.35 -8.06 11.18
N GLY A 99 21.89 -7.95 12.44
CA GLY A 99 22.64 -7.32 13.53
C GLY A 99 22.56 -5.80 13.62
N TYR A 100 21.94 -5.12 12.63
CA TYR A 100 21.69 -3.67 12.64
C TYR A 100 20.19 -3.38 12.59
N PRO A 101 19.53 -3.23 13.76
CA PRO A 101 18.08 -3.01 13.77
C PRO A 101 17.70 -1.72 13.03
N PRO A 102 16.68 -1.77 12.16
CA PRO A 102 16.27 -0.61 11.36
C PRO A 102 15.81 0.61 12.18
N ARG A 103 15.46 0.39 13.45
CA ARG A 103 15.05 1.47 14.37
C ARG A 103 16.20 2.39 14.74
N ASP A 104 17.41 1.83 14.86
CA ASP A 104 18.58 2.57 15.36
C ASP A 104 19.46 3.05 14.18
N PHE A 105 19.58 2.25 13.14
CA PHE A 105 20.46 2.50 12.01
C PHE A 105 19.71 2.94 10.73
N GLY A 106 18.39 2.82 10.72
CA GLY A 106 17.59 3.02 9.51
C GLY A 106 17.73 1.85 8.54
N ALA A 107 16.83 1.80 7.57
CA ALA A 107 16.93 0.87 6.47
C ALA A 107 17.79 1.47 5.35
N LEU A 108 18.63 0.64 4.73
CA LEU A 108 19.36 1.05 3.54
C LEU A 108 18.41 1.05 2.33
N GLU A 109 18.43 2.11 1.57
CA GLU A 109 17.67 2.20 0.34
C GLU A 109 18.49 1.71 -0.84
N GLY A 110 17.84 0.95 -1.71
CA GLY A 110 18.43 0.44 -2.93
C GLY A 110 17.42 0.44 -4.07
N ARG A 111 17.92 0.10 -5.24
CA ARG A 111 17.11 0.00 -6.46
C ARG A 111 17.46 -1.26 -7.22
N VAL A 112 16.44 -1.99 -7.71
CA VAL A 112 16.63 -3.17 -8.56
C VAL A 112 17.27 -2.73 -9.88
N VAL A 113 18.41 -3.31 -10.19
CA VAL A 113 19.14 -3.03 -11.44
C VAL A 113 18.95 -4.15 -12.46
N ALA A 114 19.09 -5.38 -12.01
CA ALA A 114 19.00 -6.53 -12.90
C ALA A 114 18.35 -7.72 -12.19
N ILE A 115 17.71 -8.55 -12.98
CA ILE A 115 17.13 -9.82 -12.57
C ILE A 115 17.87 -10.89 -13.40
N ALA A 116 18.49 -11.87 -12.74
CA ALA A 116 19.14 -12.94 -13.45
C ALA A 116 18.09 -13.80 -14.19
N PRO A 117 18.34 -14.18 -15.44
CA PRO A 117 17.42 -15.00 -16.22
C PRO A 117 17.38 -16.46 -15.76
N GLU A 118 18.38 -16.90 -15.01
CA GLU A 118 18.52 -18.27 -14.55
C GLU A 118 18.21 -18.40 -13.07
N ALA A 119 17.40 -19.40 -12.74
CA ALA A 119 17.09 -19.75 -11.37
C ALA A 119 18.24 -20.58 -10.77
N THR A 120 18.50 -20.36 -9.49
CA THR A 120 19.37 -21.21 -8.68
C THR A 120 18.72 -22.60 -8.48
N ALA A 121 19.49 -23.60 -8.06
CA ALA A 121 19.01 -24.95 -7.78
C ALA A 121 17.79 -24.99 -6.79
N GLU A 122 17.63 -23.98 -5.97
CA GLU A 122 16.50 -23.81 -5.04
C GLU A 122 15.28 -23.08 -5.63
N LEU A 123 15.20 -22.96 -6.97
CA LEU A 123 14.13 -22.22 -7.67
C LEU A 123 14.02 -20.76 -7.25
N GLN A 124 15.13 -20.14 -6.89
CA GLN A 124 15.23 -18.73 -6.55
C GLN A 124 15.97 -17.98 -7.66
N PHE A 125 15.49 -16.78 -7.95
CA PHE A 125 16.11 -15.91 -8.95
C PHE A 125 16.98 -14.87 -8.24
N PRO A 126 18.27 -14.76 -8.57
CA PRO A 126 19.12 -13.70 -8.05
C PRO A 126 18.70 -12.34 -8.62
N VAL A 127 18.32 -11.45 -7.73
CA VAL A 127 17.97 -10.06 -8.07
C VAL A 127 19.06 -9.13 -7.57
N THR A 128 19.69 -8.42 -8.50
CA THR A 128 20.78 -7.49 -8.20
C THR A 128 20.19 -6.11 -7.85
N VAL A 129 20.52 -5.64 -6.66
CA VAL A 129 20.08 -4.36 -6.12
C VAL A 129 21.30 -3.48 -5.86
N THR A 130 21.35 -2.30 -6.45
CA THR A 130 22.37 -1.31 -6.11
C THR A 130 21.88 -0.46 -4.94
N LEU A 131 22.72 -0.35 -3.90
CA LEU A 131 22.43 0.47 -2.74
C LEU A 131 22.65 1.95 -3.08
N LEU A 132 21.78 2.78 -2.58
CA LEU A 132 22.01 4.22 -2.56
C LEU A 132 23.08 4.53 -1.47
N PRO A 133 23.86 5.60 -1.64
CA PRO A 133 24.83 5.97 -0.62
C PRO A 133 24.13 6.19 0.72
N PRO A 134 24.70 5.65 1.81
CA PRO A 134 24.11 5.77 3.14
C PRO A 134 23.94 7.23 3.54
N SER A 135 22.85 7.54 4.21
CA SER A 135 22.54 8.87 4.70
C SER A 135 23.62 9.36 5.68
N PRO A 136 23.77 10.69 5.88
CA PRO A 136 24.73 11.23 6.85
C PRO A 136 24.55 10.65 8.26
N GLN A 137 23.30 10.38 8.66
CA GLN A 137 22.99 9.78 9.96
C GLN A 137 23.50 8.35 10.05
N GLN A 138 23.30 7.55 9.00
CA GLN A 138 23.79 6.16 8.94
C GLN A 138 25.30 6.07 8.97
N ARG A 139 26.01 7.01 8.36
CA ARG A 139 27.48 7.09 8.45
C ARG A 139 27.96 7.44 9.87
N GLN A 140 27.26 8.33 10.56
CA GLN A 140 27.56 8.71 11.93
C GLN A 140 27.28 7.60 12.95
N SER A 141 26.31 6.73 12.67
CA SER A 141 25.94 5.60 13.51
C SER A 141 26.95 4.43 13.49
N GLY A 142 28.09 4.58 12.77
CA GLY A 142 29.13 3.55 12.71
C GLY A 142 28.75 2.34 11.86
N LEU A 143 27.82 2.48 10.90
CA LEU A 143 27.44 1.44 9.97
C LEU A 143 28.65 1.03 9.12
N MET A 144 29.15 -0.18 9.31
CA MET A 144 30.23 -0.76 8.51
C MET A 144 29.65 -1.82 7.57
N LEU A 145 29.77 -1.58 6.27
CA LEU A 145 29.38 -2.56 5.26
C LEU A 145 30.53 -3.55 5.04
N SER A 146 30.22 -4.84 5.14
CA SER A 146 31.20 -5.91 4.95
C SER A 146 30.74 -6.86 3.84
N ARG A 147 31.72 -7.54 3.23
CA ARG A 147 31.47 -8.54 2.17
C ARG A 147 30.67 -9.72 2.74
N ASN A 148 29.74 -10.23 1.96
CA ASN A 148 28.90 -11.38 2.28
C ASN A 148 28.05 -11.19 3.56
N TRP A 149 27.79 -9.92 3.95
CA TRP A 149 26.91 -9.68 5.09
C TRP A 149 25.48 -10.09 4.72
N PRO A 150 24.80 -10.85 5.60
CA PRO A 150 23.42 -11.22 5.36
C PRO A 150 22.50 -9.98 5.43
N VAL A 151 21.59 -9.88 4.47
CA VAL A 151 20.63 -8.78 4.36
C VAL A 151 19.25 -9.32 4.05
N ASP A 152 18.23 -8.67 4.61
CA ASP A 152 16.85 -8.89 4.26
C ASP A 152 16.33 -7.73 3.41
N GLY A 153 15.97 -8.03 2.18
CA GLY A 153 15.45 -7.04 1.24
C GLY A 153 13.92 -7.04 1.20
N ARG A 154 13.33 -5.85 1.31
CA ARG A 154 11.90 -5.63 1.07
C ARG A 154 11.72 -4.90 -0.25
N ILE A 155 11.23 -5.60 -1.26
CA ILE A 155 10.99 -5.05 -2.59
C ILE A 155 9.54 -4.56 -2.66
N VAL A 156 9.34 -3.29 -2.99
CA VAL A 156 8.00 -2.73 -3.21
C VAL A 156 7.53 -3.09 -4.61
N ILE A 157 6.56 -4.01 -4.72
CA ILE A 157 6.10 -4.53 -6.02
C ILE A 157 5.08 -3.60 -6.65
N ALA A 158 4.07 -3.17 -5.90
CA ALA A 158 3.00 -2.34 -6.41
C ALA A 158 2.44 -1.44 -5.32
N LYS A 159 2.17 -0.19 -5.68
CA LYS A 159 1.30 0.70 -4.93
C LYS A 159 -0.07 0.63 -5.59
N GLN A 160 -1.00 -0.07 -4.97
CA GLN A 160 -2.37 -0.15 -5.45
C GLN A 160 -3.29 0.63 -4.51
N SER A 161 -4.24 1.35 -5.08
CA SER A 161 -5.32 1.94 -4.29
C SER A 161 -6.19 0.82 -3.72
N ILE A 162 -6.62 0.95 -2.48
CA ILE A 162 -7.51 -0.01 -1.81
C ILE A 162 -8.79 -0.20 -2.64
N LEU A 163 -9.26 0.86 -3.26
CA LEU A 163 -10.46 0.85 -4.10
C LEU A 163 -10.25 0.01 -5.38
N SER A 164 -9.08 0.07 -6.01
CA SER A 164 -8.76 -0.75 -7.18
C SER A 164 -8.64 -2.24 -6.83
N TRP A 165 -8.17 -2.55 -5.63
CA TRP A 165 -8.09 -3.92 -5.13
C TRP A 165 -9.49 -4.51 -4.85
N LEU A 166 -10.40 -3.70 -4.30
CA LEU A 166 -11.77 -4.12 -4.02
C LEU A 166 -12.60 -4.29 -5.31
N ALA A 167 -12.34 -3.43 -6.32
CA ALA A 167 -13.02 -3.47 -7.62
C ALA A 167 -12.42 -4.50 -8.59
N ALA A 168 -11.23 -5.04 -8.31
CA ALA A 168 -10.63 -6.07 -9.15
C ALA A 168 -11.47 -7.36 -9.06
N PRO A 169 -11.92 -7.93 -10.19
CA PRO A 169 -12.63 -9.20 -10.19
C PRO A 169 -11.69 -10.25 -9.59
N LYS A 170 -12.14 -10.89 -8.52
CA LYS A 170 -11.44 -12.00 -7.89
C LYS A 170 -11.15 -13.05 -8.97
N PRO A 171 -9.89 -13.44 -9.23
CA PRO A 171 -9.62 -14.48 -10.19
C PRO A 171 -10.43 -15.70 -9.79
N ALA A 172 -11.28 -16.16 -10.71
CA ALA A 172 -12.08 -17.35 -10.52
C ALA A 172 -11.14 -18.49 -10.14
N GLY A 173 -11.32 -19.01 -8.94
CA GLY A 173 -10.42 -19.94 -8.31
C GLY A 173 -10.11 -21.11 -9.22
N SER A 174 -8.86 -21.49 -9.29
CA SER A 174 -8.44 -22.81 -9.74
C SER A 174 -9.02 -23.84 -8.77
N ALA A 175 -10.24 -24.27 -9.06
CA ALA A 175 -10.70 -25.56 -8.60
C ALA A 175 -10.02 -26.61 -9.48
N ARG A 176 -8.99 -27.23 -8.97
CA ARG A 176 -8.56 -28.60 -9.29
C ARG A 176 -7.62 -29.07 -8.19
#